data_430b919696e104ae8410c3eba043d85e
#
_entry.id   430b919696e104ae8410c3eba043d85e
#
_cell.length_a   1.000
_cell.length_b   1.000
_cell.length_c   1.000
_cell.angle_alpha   90.00
_cell.angle_beta   90.00
_cell.angle_gamma   90.00
#
_symmetry.space_group_name_H-M   'P 1'
#
loop_
_entity.id
_entity.type
_entity.pdbx_description
1 polymer ?
#
loop_
_entity_poly.entity_id
_entity_poly.type
_entity_poly.pdbx_seq_one_letter_code
_entity_poly.pdbx_strand_id
1 'polypeptide(L)'
;MMEQARKKRVTDIFKLQGDVYAFDSTTIPLCLSVFWWAKFRKKKGGVKVHVLYDLESQVPAFFHISTASVYDSRAMKEIPYESGSYYVFDRGYNAFKELFKIHLHESFFVVRAKKNLQCKCCKWRRRLPKNILTDAEIEFTEYYSFRKYPERLRLVKFYDEEQDREFAFLTNAFHLTAPEIANLYKNRWQIEHFFYDKYIVMRSAIIPPVKNRLIS
;
A
#
# COMPACT_ATOMS: atom_id res chain seq x y z
N MET A 1 -1.54 12.99 19.73
CA MET A 1 -2.76 12.64 18.95
C MET A 1 -2.76 11.19 18.48
N MET A 2 -1.70 10.67 17.87
CA MET A 2 -1.58 9.27 17.44
C MET A 2 -1.72 8.25 18.59
N GLU A 3 -1.06 8.47 19.70
CA GLU A 3 -1.14 7.60 20.89
C GLU A 3 -2.56 7.49 21.50
N GLN A 4 -3.34 8.56 21.41
CA GLN A 4 -4.74 8.56 21.87
C GLN A 4 -5.66 7.84 20.88
N ALA A 5 -5.40 7.89 19.57
CA ALA A 5 -6.13 7.15 18.57
C ALA A 5 -5.84 5.64 18.67
N ARG A 6 -4.58 5.26 18.93
CA ARG A 6 -4.19 3.86 19.16
C ARG A 6 -4.88 3.23 20.39
N LYS A 7 -5.16 4.02 21.43
CA LYS A 7 -5.93 3.57 22.61
C LYS A 7 -7.41 3.31 22.32
N LYS A 8 -7.94 3.82 21.19
CA LYS A 8 -9.31 3.58 20.70
C LYS A 8 -9.27 2.74 19.41
N ARG A 9 -8.61 1.57 19.45
CA ARG A 9 -8.70 0.63 18.32
C ARG A 9 -10.16 0.34 18.01
N VAL A 10 -10.58 0.67 16.79
CA VAL A 10 -11.96 0.47 16.32
C VAL A 10 -12.17 -1.01 15.98
N THR A 11 -11.10 -1.71 15.61
CA THR A 11 -11.14 -3.11 15.18
C THR A 11 -9.91 -3.87 15.63
N ASP A 12 -10.09 -5.11 16.05
CA ASP A 12 -9.01 -6.08 16.30
C ASP A 12 -9.00 -7.11 15.15
N ILE A 13 -8.84 -6.61 13.93
CA ILE A 13 -9.01 -7.41 12.71
C ILE A 13 -7.89 -8.43 12.57
N PHE A 14 -6.65 -8.07 12.97
CA PHE A 14 -5.49 -8.86 12.60
C PHE A 14 -4.94 -9.74 13.71
N LYS A 15 -5.23 -9.48 14.98
CA LYS A 15 -4.68 -10.17 16.17
C LYS A 15 -3.15 -10.27 16.13
N LEU A 16 -2.48 -9.25 15.58
CA LEU A 16 -1.04 -9.19 15.42
C LEU A 16 -0.41 -8.37 16.54
N GLN A 17 0.84 -8.71 16.89
CA GLN A 17 1.65 -7.86 17.76
C GLN A 17 2.34 -6.82 16.87
N GLY A 18 1.81 -5.61 16.84
CA GLY A 18 2.32 -4.50 16.03
C GLY A 18 1.23 -3.83 15.21
N ASP A 19 1.49 -2.59 14.84
CA ASP A 19 0.53 -1.78 14.06
C ASP A 19 0.54 -2.20 12.58
N VAL A 20 -0.63 -2.12 11.95
CA VAL A 20 -0.81 -2.51 10.54
C VAL A 20 -1.17 -1.29 9.71
N TYR A 21 -0.32 -0.97 8.74
CA TYR A 21 -0.45 0.20 7.90
C TYR A 21 -0.67 -0.18 6.44
N ALA A 22 -1.59 0.50 5.76
CA ALA A 22 -1.65 0.55 4.30
C ALA A 22 -1.01 1.85 3.81
N PHE A 23 -0.22 1.78 2.73
CA PHE A 23 0.35 2.95 2.09
C PHE A 23 -0.12 3.05 0.65
N ASP A 24 -0.73 4.17 0.30
CA ASP A 24 -1.18 4.44 -1.05
C ASP A 24 -1.20 5.93 -1.35
N SER A 25 -1.49 6.30 -2.60
CA SER A 25 -1.54 7.69 -3.04
C SER A 25 -2.77 8.00 -3.86
N THR A 26 -3.23 9.23 -3.73
CA THR A 26 -4.25 9.79 -4.62
C THR A 26 -3.71 11.04 -5.33
N THR A 27 -4.15 11.27 -6.56
CA THR A 27 -3.75 12.45 -7.33
C THR A 27 -4.88 13.47 -7.34
N ILE A 28 -4.59 14.67 -6.86
CA ILE A 28 -5.50 15.81 -6.89
C ILE A 28 -5.16 16.67 -8.12
N PRO A 29 -6.04 16.75 -9.12
CA PRO A 29 -5.82 17.60 -10.29
C PRO A 29 -5.86 19.07 -9.90
N LEU A 30 -4.93 19.86 -10.44
CA LEU A 30 -4.81 21.29 -10.19
C LEU A 30 -4.90 22.08 -11.50
N CYS A 31 -5.48 23.25 -11.44
CA CYS A 31 -5.53 24.19 -12.55
C CYS A 31 -4.13 24.78 -12.80
N LEU A 32 -3.55 24.56 -13.99
CA LEU A 32 -2.20 24.99 -14.32
C LEU A 32 -2.06 26.51 -14.42
N SER A 33 -3.13 27.24 -14.69
CA SER A 33 -3.08 28.72 -14.72
C SER A 33 -2.80 29.31 -13.35
N VAL A 34 -3.18 28.62 -12.28
CA VAL A 34 -2.95 29.03 -10.89
C VAL A 34 -1.74 28.30 -10.29
N PHE A 35 -1.56 27.01 -10.63
CA PHE A 35 -0.54 26.12 -10.04
C PHE A 35 0.45 25.64 -11.11
N TRP A 36 1.10 26.55 -11.80
CA TRP A 36 2.04 26.27 -12.90
C TRP A 36 3.20 25.33 -12.53
N TRP A 37 3.63 25.35 -11.29
CA TRP A 37 4.70 24.50 -10.75
C TRP A 37 4.28 23.02 -10.60
N ALA A 38 2.98 22.75 -10.51
CA ALA A 38 2.44 21.39 -10.34
C ALA A 38 2.25 20.64 -11.67
N LYS A 39 2.95 21.05 -12.74
CA LYS A 39 2.87 20.45 -14.07
C LYS A 39 3.31 18.98 -14.04
N PHE A 40 2.46 18.12 -14.57
CA PHE A 40 2.71 16.67 -14.58
C PHE A 40 2.56 16.03 -15.98
N ARG A 41 1.71 16.60 -16.86
CA ARG A 41 1.61 16.30 -18.31
C ARG A 41 1.51 17.59 -19.09
N LYS A 42 1.65 17.52 -20.45
CA LYS A 42 1.68 18.71 -21.32
C LYS A 42 0.59 19.78 -20.99
N LYS A 43 -0.61 19.33 -20.56
CA LYS A 43 -1.77 20.22 -20.27
C LYS A 43 -2.43 19.92 -18.91
N LYS A 44 -1.80 19.17 -18.01
CA LYS A 44 -2.39 18.80 -16.72
C LYS A 44 -1.42 19.08 -15.58
N GLY A 45 -1.93 19.71 -14.52
CA GLY A 45 -1.27 19.87 -13.24
C GLY A 45 -1.89 18.97 -12.20
N GLY A 46 -1.13 18.62 -11.20
CA GLY A 46 -1.61 17.85 -10.07
C GLY A 46 -0.56 17.67 -8.98
N VAL A 47 -1.03 17.50 -7.78
CA VAL A 47 -0.26 17.02 -6.65
C VAL A 47 -0.71 15.62 -6.29
N LYS A 48 0.21 14.85 -5.74
CA LYS A 48 -0.05 13.53 -5.24
C LYS A 48 0.06 13.55 -3.72
N VAL A 49 -0.97 13.08 -3.06
CA VAL A 49 -1.02 12.92 -1.61
C VAL A 49 -0.81 11.44 -1.30
N HIS A 50 0.30 11.14 -0.67
CA HIS A 50 0.64 9.82 -0.19
C HIS A 50 0.22 9.73 1.27
N VAL A 51 -0.44 8.64 1.64
CA VAL A 51 -0.98 8.45 2.99
C VAL A 51 -0.50 7.12 3.53
N LEU A 52 0.02 7.13 4.75
CA LEU A 52 0.16 5.95 5.58
C LEU A 52 -1.07 5.86 6.47
N TYR A 53 -1.88 4.84 6.27
CA TYR A 53 -3.17 4.66 6.93
C TYR A 53 -3.12 3.50 7.90
N ASP A 54 -3.42 3.75 9.16
CA ASP A 54 -3.53 2.71 10.17
C ASP A 54 -4.86 1.96 9.97
N LEU A 55 -4.77 0.66 9.68
CA LEU A 55 -5.92 -0.18 9.34
C LEU A 55 -6.76 -0.55 10.58
N GLU A 56 -6.21 -0.50 11.78
CA GLU A 56 -6.91 -0.84 13.00
C GLU A 56 -7.61 0.37 13.62
N SER A 57 -6.91 1.49 13.73
CA SER A 57 -7.51 2.74 14.24
C SER A 57 -8.31 3.50 13.19
N GLN A 58 -8.17 3.13 11.92
CA GLN A 58 -8.83 3.75 10.77
C GLN A 58 -8.55 5.26 10.64
N VAL A 59 -7.32 5.66 10.95
CA VAL A 59 -6.87 7.04 10.83
C VAL A 59 -5.57 7.14 10.03
N PRO A 60 -5.34 8.25 9.33
CA PRO A 60 -4.05 8.51 8.73
C PRO A 60 -2.96 8.71 9.78
N ALA A 61 -1.90 7.93 9.67
CA ALA A 61 -0.72 8.02 10.53
C ALA A 61 0.31 9.04 10.01
N PHE A 62 0.43 9.15 8.68
CA PHE A 62 1.41 10.03 8.05
C PHE A 62 0.94 10.48 6.66
N PHE A 63 1.35 11.69 6.26
CA PHE A 63 1.09 12.25 4.93
C PHE A 63 2.38 12.77 4.31
N HIS A 64 2.56 12.50 3.02
CA HIS A 64 3.58 13.11 2.20
C HIS A 64 2.96 13.68 0.91
N ILE A 65 3.31 14.91 0.54
CA ILE A 65 2.80 15.56 -0.66
C ILE A 65 3.93 15.71 -1.66
N SER A 66 3.68 15.27 -2.89
CA SER A 66 4.62 15.41 -4.00
C SER A 66 3.91 15.95 -5.25
N THR A 67 4.67 16.37 -6.26
CA THR A 67 4.09 16.63 -7.57
C THR A 67 3.61 15.31 -8.19
N ALA A 68 2.55 15.35 -8.99
CA ALA A 68 1.99 14.15 -9.63
C ALA A 68 2.96 13.45 -10.61
N SER A 69 4.11 14.06 -10.93
CA SER A 69 5.18 13.49 -11.73
C SER A 69 6.06 12.49 -10.97
N VAL A 70 6.04 12.52 -9.63
CA VAL A 70 6.84 11.62 -8.79
C VAL A 70 6.24 10.22 -8.80
N TYR A 71 7.07 9.21 -9.02
CA TYR A 71 6.65 7.80 -8.92
C TYR A 71 6.30 7.44 -7.49
N ASP A 72 5.21 6.67 -7.31
CA ASP A 72 4.70 6.28 -5.99
C ASP A 72 5.74 5.60 -5.12
N SER A 73 6.55 4.72 -5.70
CA SER A 73 7.62 4.03 -4.98
C SER A 73 8.71 4.94 -4.40
N ARG A 74 8.85 6.18 -4.90
CA ARG A 74 9.81 7.14 -4.33
C ARG A 74 9.34 7.69 -2.99
N ALA A 75 8.03 7.80 -2.78
CA ALA A 75 7.45 8.29 -1.54
C ALA A 75 7.65 7.31 -0.36
N MET A 76 7.97 6.04 -0.63
CA MET A 76 8.30 5.06 0.41
C MET A 76 9.50 5.50 1.28
N LYS A 77 10.39 6.35 0.76
CA LYS A 77 11.55 6.87 1.51
C LYS A 77 11.16 7.79 2.66
N GLU A 78 10.01 8.41 2.55
CA GLU A 78 9.50 9.41 3.50
C GLU A 78 8.71 8.76 4.64
N ILE A 79 8.40 7.46 4.55
CA ILE A 79 7.65 6.75 5.57
C ILE A 79 8.51 6.60 6.83
N PRO A 80 8.01 7.03 8.01
CA PRO A 80 8.65 6.78 9.29
C PRO A 80 8.37 5.32 9.70
N TYR A 81 9.25 4.40 9.28
CA TYR A 81 9.11 2.98 9.61
C TYR A 81 9.28 2.73 11.11
N GLU A 82 8.37 1.97 11.70
CA GLU A 82 8.38 1.58 13.11
C GLU A 82 8.67 0.07 13.24
N SER A 83 9.63 -0.31 14.07
CA SER A 83 9.98 -1.72 14.32
C SER A 83 8.77 -2.53 14.78
N GLY A 84 8.66 -3.77 14.32
CA GLY A 84 7.55 -4.68 14.65
C GLY A 84 6.26 -4.42 13.89
N SER A 85 6.15 -3.32 13.12
CA SER A 85 4.94 -2.97 12.37
C SER A 85 4.87 -3.65 11.00
N TYR A 86 3.66 -3.70 10.44
CA TYR A 86 3.34 -4.33 9.15
C TYR A 86 2.93 -3.26 8.14
N TYR A 87 3.52 -3.30 6.95
CA TYR A 87 3.27 -2.34 5.88
C TYR A 87 2.70 -3.03 4.64
N VAL A 88 1.51 -2.62 4.20
CA VAL A 88 0.82 -3.22 3.06
C VAL A 88 0.85 -2.28 1.86
N PHE A 89 1.31 -2.79 0.72
CA PHE A 89 1.53 -2.01 -0.50
C PHE A 89 0.90 -2.66 -1.73
N ASP A 90 0.45 -1.83 -2.68
CA ASP A 90 0.09 -2.32 -4.01
C ASP A 90 1.33 -2.56 -4.89
N ARG A 91 1.10 -3.10 -6.07
CA ARG A 91 2.11 -3.46 -7.08
C ARG A 91 3.02 -2.29 -7.48
N GLY A 92 2.54 -1.06 -7.46
CA GLY A 92 3.31 0.14 -7.76
C GLY A 92 4.52 0.35 -6.84
N TYR A 93 4.50 -0.23 -5.66
CA TYR A 93 5.49 -0.07 -4.60
C TYR A 93 6.56 -1.18 -4.55
N ASN A 94 6.76 -1.96 -5.62
CA ASN A 94 7.83 -2.97 -5.72
C ASN A 94 9.22 -2.31 -5.87
N ALA A 95 9.63 -1.50 -4.90
CA ALA A 95 10.95 -0.90 -4.81
C ALA A 95 11.81 -1.72 -3.84
N PHE A 96 12.49 -2.75 -4.33
CA PHE A 96 13.19 -3.74 -3.50
C PHE A 96 14.19 -3.13 -2.51
N LYS A 97 14.86 -2.02 -2.88
CA LYS A 97 15.74 -1.30 -1.95
C LYS A 97 14.98 -0.73 -0.75
N GLU A 98 13.77 -0.19 -0.97
CA GLU A 98 12.96 0.37 0.11
C GLU A 98 12.30 -0.76 0.93
N LEU A 99 11.87 -1.84 0.29
CA LEU A 99 11.39 -3.04 0.99
C LEU A 99 12.49 -3.67 1.86
N PHE A 100 13.74 -3.64 1.42
CA PHE A 100 14.87 -4.10 2.23
C PHE A 100 15.15 -3.20 3.44
N LYS A 101 14.92 -1.89 3.33
CA LYS A 101 14.98 -1.01 4.50
C LYS A 101 13.94 -1.37 5.55
N ILE A 102 12.71 -1.69 5.13
CA ILE A 102 11.67 -2.17 6.07
C ILE A 102 12.16 -3.41 6.81
N HIS A 103 12.77 -4.36 6.10
CA HIS A 103 13.37 -5.55 6.71
C HIS A 103 14.45 -5.18 7.73
N LEU A 104 15.37 -4.27 7.38
CA LEU A 104 16.45 -3.83 8.26
C LEU A 104 15.94 -3.05 9.50
N HIS A 105 14.75 -2.46 9.42
CA HIS A 105 14.07 -1.83 10.56
C HIS A 105 13.30 -2.84 11.43
N GLU A 106 13.52 -4.17 11.23
CA GLU A 106 12.79 -5.22 11.95
C GLU A 106 11.28 -5.11 11.79
N SER A 107 10.83 -4.62 10.64
CA SER A 107 9.44 -4.45 10.29
C SER A 107 9.06 -5.40 9.16
N PHE A 108 7.76 -5.58 8.97
CA PHE A 108 7.22 -6.52 8.02
C PHE A 108 6.48 -5.81 6.88
N PHE A 109 6.48 -6.41 5.71
CA PHE A 109 5.70 -5.91 4.59
C PHE A 109 4.94 -7.01 3.86
N VAL A 110 3.84 -6.63 3.24
CA VAL A 110 3.11 -7.41 2.25
C VAL A 110 2.95 -6.54 1.01
N VAL A 111 3.56 -6.91 -0.09
CA VAL A 111 3.45 -6.17 -1.36
C VAL A 111 2.93 -7.08 -2.46
N ARG A 112 2.00 -6.59 -3.28
CA ARG A 112 1.54 -7.32 -4.45
C ARG A 112 2.67 -7.47 -5.45
N ALA A 113 3.01 -8.71 -5.83
CA ALA A 113 4.10 -9.01 -6.75
C ALA A 113 3.82 -8.54 -8.18
N LYS A 114 4.87 -8.20 -8.91
CA LYS A 114 4.81 -7.99 -10.35
C LYS A 114 4.68 -9.33 -11.08
N LYS A 115 3.99 -9.34 -12.24
CA LYS A 115 3.80 -10.56 -13.05
C LYS A 115 5.12 -11.12 -13.61
N ASN A 116 6.09 -10.25 -13.86
CA ASN A 116 7.40 -10.58 -14.45
C ASN A 116 8.50 -10.76 -13.40
N LEU A 117 8.15 -11.21 -12.18
CA LEU A 117 9.10 -11.46 -11.12
C LEU A 117 10.05 -12.61 -11.51
N GLN A 118 11.36 -12.35 -11.51
CA GLN A 118 12.39 -13.35 -11.76
C GLN A 118 12.95 -13.85 -10.43
N CYS A 119 12.54 -15.05 -10.06
CA CYS A 119 12.94 -15.68 -8.79
C CYS A 119 13.06 -17.19 -8.94
N LYS A 120 13.87 -17.81 -8.12
CA LYS A 120 13.92 -19.26 -7.91
C LYS A 120 13.26 -19.62 -6.58
N CYS A 121 12.58 -20.74 -6.57
CA CYS A 121 12.05 -21.30 -5.33
C CYS A 121 13.19 -22.03 -4.58
N CYS A 122 13.34 -21.71 -3.31
CA CYS A 122 14.30 -22.37 -2.40
C CYS A 122 13.63 -23.45 -1.58
N LYS A 123 12.38 -23.21 -1.17
CA LYS A 123 11.63 -24.15 -0.32
C LYS A 123 10.13 -24.00 -0.53
N TRP A 124 9.43 -25.10 -0.72
CA TRP A 124 7.98 -25.14 -0.84
C TRP A 124 7.35 -25.51 0.52
N ARG A 125 6.28 -24.80 0.90
CA ARG A 125 5.42 -25.22 2.01
C ARG A 125 4.37 -26.21 1.48
N ARG A 126 4.22 -27.32 2.18
CA ARG A 126 3.25 -28.37 1.85
C ARG A 126 1.97 -28.17 2.66
N ARG A 127 0.87 -28.82 2.26
CA ARG A 127 -0.46 -28.76 2.90
C ARG A 127 -0.99 -27.31 2.95
N LEU A 128 -1.22 -26.78 1.75
CA LEU A 128 -1.74 -25.42 1.60
C LEU A 128 -3.20 -25.36 2.04
N PRO A 129 -3.61 -24.30 2.77
CA PRO A 129 -5.01 -24.02 3.06
C PRO A 129 -5.82 -23.82 1.78
N LYS A 130 -7.16 -23.89 1.90
CA LYS A 130 -8.06 -23.55 0.79
C LYS A 130 -7.71 -22.18 0.20
N ASN A 131 -7.77 -22.06 -1.12
CA ASN A 131 -7.50 -20.83 -1.88
C ASN A 131 -6.02 -20.35 -1.87
N ILE A 132 -5.12 -21.06 -1.21
CA ILE A 132 -3.68 -20.80 -1.34
C ILE A 132 -3.12 -21.69 -2.43
N LEU A 133 -2.70 -21.08 -3.55
CA LEU A 133 -2.16 -21.78 -4.71
C LEU A 133 -0.65 -22.04 -4.59
N THR A 134 0.06 -21.15 -3.89
CA THR A 134 1.51 -21.25 -3.69
C THR A 134 1.88 -20.64 -2.35
N ASP A 135 2.80 -21.27 -1.64
CA ASP A 135 3.46 -20.73 -0.47
C ASP A 135 4.92 -21.23 -0.50
N ALA A 136 5.84 -20.35 -0.84
CA ALA A 136 7.22 -20.71 -1.10
C ALA A 136 8.21 -19.65 -0.64
N GLU A 137 9.37 -20.09 -0.17
CA GLU A 137 10.53 -19.24 0.05
C GLU A 137 11.27 -19.08 -1.29
N ILE A 138 11.58 -17.84 -1.65
CA ILE A 138 12.19 -17.49 -2.93
C ILE A 138 13.44 -16.64 -2.74
N GLU A 139 14.32 -16.67 -3.74
CA GLU A 139 15.42 -15.73 -3.95
C GLU A 139 15.30 -15.10 -5.32
N PHE A 140 15.66 -13.84 -5.45
CA PHE A 140 15.74 -13.19 -6.76
C PHE A 140 16.88 -13.78 -7.61
N THR A 141 16.58 -14.06 -8.87
CA THR A 141 17.59 -14.54 -9.83
C THR A 141 18.17 -13.41 -10.69
N GLU A 142 17.44 -12.30 -10.80
CA GLU A 142 17.88 -11.12 -11.52
C GLU A 142 18.85 -10.31 -10.66
N TYR A 143 20.06 -10.03 -11.20
CA TYR A 143 21.17 -9.41 -10.49
C TYR A 143 20.82 -8.09 -9.77
N TYR A 144 20.09 -7.19 -10.44
CA TYR A 144 19.73 -5.90 -9.86
C TYR A 144 18.68 -6.01 -8.74
N SER A 145 17.77 -6.96 -8.84
CA SER A 145 16.79 -7.25 -7.78
C SER A 145 17.46 -7.87 -6.57
N PHE A 146 18.34 -8.85 -6.80
CA PHE A 146 19.14 -9.48 -5.74
C PHE A 146 20.03 -8.46 -5.00
N ARG A 147 20.75 -7.59 -5.71
CA ARG A 147 21.56 -6.53 -5.05
C ARG A 147 20.75 -5.58 -4.18
N LYS A 148 19.49 -5.35 -4.52
CA LYS A 148 18.60 -4.47 -3.76
C LYS A 148 17.91 -5.15 -2.59
N TYR A 149 17.72 -6.45 -2.68
CA TYR A 149 17.15 -7.30 -1.64
C TYR A 149 17.85 -8.65 -1.64
N PRO A 150 18.95 -8.81 -0.91
CA PRO A 150 19.79 -10.02 -0.94
C PRO A 150 19.24 -11.19 -0.12
N GLU A 151 18.25 -10.92 0.73
CA GLU A 151 17.65 -11.91 1.62
C GLU A 151 16.51 -12.66 0.94
N ARG A 152 16.16 -13.82 1.50
CA ARG A 152 15.00 -14.58 1.07
C ARG A 152 13.71 -13.85 1.34
N LEU A 153 12.76 -14.04 0.45
CA LEU A 153 11.39 -13.59 0.55
C LEU A 153 10.44 -14.79 0.52
N ARG A 154 9.24 -14.56 0.97
CA ARG A 154 8.14 -15.51 0.84
C ARG A 154 7.20 -15.03 -0.24
N LEU A 155 6.88 -15.94 -1.17
CA LEU A 155 5.89 -15.75 -2.23
C LEU A 155 4.64 -16.53 -1.88
N VAL A 156 3.52 -15.84 -1.68
CA VAL A 156 2.21 -16.43 -1.46
C VAL A 156 1.31 -16.11 -2.65
N LYS A 157 0.74 -17.13 -3.30
CA LYS A 157 -0.30 -16.96 -4.29
C LYS A 157 -1.64 -17.36 -3.71
N PHE A 158 -2.59 -16.47 -3.81
CA PHE A 158 -3.95 -16.59 -3.29
C PHE A 158 -4.97 -16.44 -4.42
N TYR A 159 -5.97 -17.31 -4.45
CA TYR A 159 -7.11 -17.18 -5.33
C TYR A 159 -8.29 -16.58 -4.58
N ASP A 160 -8.75 -15.43 -5.03
CA ASP A 160 -9.92 -14.74 -4.49
C ASP A 160 -11.16 -15.18 -5.26
N GLU A 161 -12.01 -16.01 -4.62
CA GLU A 161 -13.25 -16.53 -5.23
C GLU A 161 -14.27 -15.40 -5.49
N GLU A 162 -14.29 -14.33 -4.67
CA GLU A 162 -15.22 -13.22 -4.82
C GLU A 162 -14.90 -12.38 -6.07
N GLN A 163 -13.62 -12.21 -6.38
CA GLN A 163 -13.14 -11.42 -7.52
C GLN A 163 -12.77 -12.27 -8.73
N ASP A 164 -12.89 -13.60 -8.64
CA ASP A 164 -12.44 -14.58 -9.65
C ASP A 164 -11.02 -14.25 -10.15
N ARG A 165 -10.08 -14.09 -9.20
CA ARG A 165 -8.77 -13.55 -9.50
C ARG A 165 -7.65 -14.08 -8.62
N GLU A 166 -6.47 -14.29 -9.25
CA GLU A 166 -5.25 -14.61 -8.53
C GLU A 166 -4.50 -13.34 -8.08
N PHE A 167 -4.01 -13.40 -6.85
CA PHE A 167 -3.09 -12.45 -6.26
C PHE A 167 -1.79 -13.15 -5.90
N ALA A 168 -0.66 -12.47 -6.13
CA ALA A 168 0.64 -12.92 -5.68
C ALA A 168 1.23 -11.86 -4.76
N PHE A 169 1.69 -12.27 -3.59
CA PHE A 169 2.25 -11.40 -2.56
C PHE A 169 3.68 -11.78 -2.28
N LEU A 170 4.54 -10.77 -2.14
CA LEU A 170 5.89 -10.89 -1.57
C LEU A 170 5.87 -10.36 -0.15
N THR A 171 6.54 -11.06 0.76
CA THR A 171 6.64 -10.67 2.16
C THR A 171 7.93 -11.20 2.81
N ASN A 172 8.39 -10.49 3.85
CA ASN A 172 9.40 -10.96 4.79
C ASN A 172 8.78 -11.50 6.10
N ALA A 173 7.44 -11.52 6.22
CA ALA A 173 6.72 -12.03 7.40
C ALA A 173 6.60 -13.56 7.32
N PHE A 174 7.68 -14.27 7.63
CA PHE A 174 7.71 -15.76 7.61
C PHE A 174 6.90 -16.40 8.73
N HIS A 175 6.64 -15.68 9.81
CA HIS A 175 5.88 -16.15 10.97
C HIS A 175 4.36 -16.17 10.74
N LEU A 176 3.85 -15.38 9.80
CA LEU A 176 2.42 -15.33 9.48
C LEU A 176 2.01 -16.57 8.66
N THR A 177 0.76 -16.96 8.78
CA THR A 177 0.14 -17.94 7.87
C THR A 177 -0.18 -17.31 6.50
N ALA A 178 -0.31 -18.12 5.45
CA ALA A 178 -0.66 -17.58 4.13
C ALA A 178 -2.05 -16.92 4.09
N PRO A 179 -3.10 -17.42 4.78
CA PRO A 179 -4.37 -16.69 4.91
C PRO A 179 -4.26 -15.33 5.61
N GLU A 180 -3.42 -15.21 6.66
CA GLU A 180 -3.19 -13.91 7.31
C GLU A 180 -2.55 -12.90 6.36
N ILE A 181 -1.57 -13.33 5.54
CA ILE A 181 -0.96 -12.48 4.50
C ILE A 181 -2.01 -12.02 3.49
N ALA A 182 -2.88 -12.90 3.03
CA ALA A 182 -3.98 -12.55 2.12
C ALA A 182 -4.98 -11.59 2.78
N ASN A 183 -5.30 -11.81 4.06
CA ASN A 183 -6.20 -10.94 4.83
C ASN A 183 -5.61 -9.54 5.04
N LEU A 184 -4.31 -9.42 5.35
CA LEU A 184 -3.61 -8.14 5.42
C LEU A 184 -3.78 -7.35 4.11
N TYR A 185 -3.55 -8.01 2.98
CA TYR A 185 -3.71 -7.35 1.68
C TYR A 185 -5.17 -7.04 1.35
N LYS A 186 -6.11 -7.91 1.68
CA LYS A 186 -7.55 -7.66 1.46
C LYS A 186 -7.99 -6.38 2.17
N ASN A 187 -7.48 -6.10 3.35
CA ASN A 187 -7.85 -4.89 4.11
C ASN A 187 -7.18 -3.59 3.61
N ARG A 188 -6.21 -3.67 2.69
CA ARG A 188 -5.58 -2.49 2.08
C ARG A 188 -6.60 -1.56 1.41
N TRP A 189 -7.71 -2.10 0.87
CA TRP A 189 -8.75 -1.30 0.21
C TRP A 189 -9.40 -0.24 1.12
N GLN A 190 -9.27 -0.34 2.44
CA GLN A 190 -9.78 0.65 3.39
C GLN A 190 -9.17 2.04 3.12
N ILE A 191 -7.91 2.12 2.68
CA ILE A 191 -7.29 3.40 2.30
C ILE A 191 -7.93 4.00 1.03
N GLU A 192 -8.38 3.16 0.10
CA GLU A 192 -9.09 3.62 -1.10
C GLU A 192 -10.45 4.22 -0.74
N HIS A 193 -11.17 3.61 0.22
CA HIS A 193 -12.39 4.17 0.79
C HIS A 193 -12.12 5.50 1.49
N PHE A 194 -11.07 5.58 2.29
CA PHE A 194 -10.66 6.84 2.92
C PHE A 194 -10.43 7.94 1.87
N PHE A 195 -9.74 7.65 0.77
CA PHE A 195 -9.53 8.64 -0.31
C PHE A 195 -10.85 9.03 -0.98
N TYR A 196 -11.73 8.07 -1.24
CA TYR A 196 -13.02 8.34 -1.86
C TYR A 196 -13.88 9.27 -1.01
N ASP A 197 -14.02 9.00 0.27
CA ASP A 197 -14.78 9.82 1.21
C ASP A 197 -14.24 11.26 1.30
N LYS A 198 -12.91 11.38 1.42
CA LYS A 198 -12.26 12.70 1.48
C LYS A 198 -12.34 13.45 0.15
N TYR A 199 -12.29 12.75 -0.99
CA TYR A 199 -12.46 13.37 -2.30
C TYR A 199 -13.87 13.95 -2.47
N ILE A 200 -14.91 13.25 -2.03
CA ILE A 200 -16.30 13.75 -2.05
C ILE A 200 -16.41 15.01 -1.20
N VAL A 201 -15.89 15.00 0.02
CA VAL A 201 -15.91 16.16 0.93
C VAL A 201 -15.15 17.35 0.31
N MET A 202 -13.96 17.13 -0.23
CA MET A 202 -13.19 18.21 -0.87
C MET A 202 -13.89 18.75 -2.11
N ARG A 203 -14.50 17.90 -2.94
CA ARG A 203 -15.23 18.33 -4.12
C ARG A 203 -16.45 19.16 -3.78
N SER A 204 -17.22 18.81 -2.76
CA SER A 204 -18.37 19.57 -2.28
C SER A 204 -17.98 20.92 -1.67
N ALA A 205 -16.79 21.00 -1.06
CA ALA A 205 -16.27 22.25 -0.49
C ALA A 205 -15.70 23.21 -1.56
N ILE A 206 -15.17 22.68 -2.67
CA ILE A 206 -14.54 23.50 -3.75
C ILE A 206 -15.56 23.92 -4.82
N ILE A 207 -16.61 23.13 -5.03
CA ILE A 207 -17.67 23.42 -6.01
C ILE A 207 -18.96 23.65 -5.22
N PRO A 208 -19.30 24.91 -4.88
CA PRO A 208 -20.58 25.19 -4.26
C PRO A 208 -21.71 24.71 -5.19
N PRO A 209 -22.82 24.21 -4.65
CA PRO A 209 -23.94 23.77 -5.47
C PRO A 209 -24.38 24.91 -6.38
N VAL A 210 -24.46 24.63 -7.67
CA VAL A 210 -25.02 25.59 -8.65
C VAL A 210 -26.44 25.89 -8.18
N LYS A 211 -26.64 27.07 -7.60
CA LYS A 211 -27.99 27.56 -7.32
C LYS A 211 -28.68 27.67 -8.67
N ASN A 212 -29.61 26.73 -8.97
CA ASN A 212 -30.56 26.90 -10.05
C ASN A 212 -31.30 28.22 -9.79
N ARG A 213 -30.91 29.27 -10.49
CA ARG A 213 -31.78 30.43 -10.63
C ARG A 213 -32.95 29.96 -11.47
N LEU A 214 -34.04 29.67 -10.81
CA LEU A 214 -35.35 29.63 -11.45
C LEU A 214 -35.53 30.99 -12.10
N ILE A 215 -35.53 31.02 -13.43
CA ILE A 215 -35.92 32.14 -14.24
C ILE A 215 -37.46 32.23 -14.08
N SER A 216 -37.88 33.20 -13.34
CA SER A 216 -39.30 33.67 -13.34
C SER A 216 -39.53 34.54 -14.55
#